data_edeb4407b57cd4694e809a22981cee92
#
_entry.id   edeb4407b57cd4694e809a22981cee92
#
_cell.length_a   1.000
_cell.length_b   1.000
_cell.length_c   1.000
_cell.angle_alpha   90.00
_cell.angle_beta   90.00
_cell.angle_gamma   90.00
#
_symmetry.space_group_name_H-M   'P 1'
#
loop_
_entity.id
_entity.type
_entity.pdbx_description
1 polymer ?
#
loop_
_entity_poly.entity_id
_entity_poly.type
_entity_poly.pdbx_seq_one_letter_code
_entity_poly.pdbx_strand_id
1 'polypeptide(L)'
;MKPRLQDAIHTRPLLGDGAMGTQLMLAGLEQGNCGEAWNLTQPERVLAIQRRYAEAGSDCIITNTFGGSCIMLNRHSQAGRAVEINRAGVEIARQAFGGRPGYVIGDIGPFGGLMEPYGDFTAAQVREAFREQAGALVDAGADAIIIETQTSLEELGIGIDAAREAGAPCVIGSMAYDVTLDGSTFRSMMGVDPERAAKFMEERGANIVALNCGTGMDMEHARQAVARYRAVCTLPVMAQPNAGQPKLVDMKVVYDETPEQMARGVEAMLAAGVSILGACCGSTPEHIRAFRSRMDEHFESQRRRSELEHENQTL
;
A
#
# COMPACT_ATOMS: atom_id res chain seq x y z
N MET A 1 23.14 10.37 -2.31
CA MET A 1 22.12 10.02 -1.30
C MET A 1 20.77 10.12 -2.00
N LYS A 2 19.87 9.13 -1.89
CA LYS A 2 18.51 9.23 -2.48
C LYS A 2 17.72 10.32 -1.74
N PRO A 3 16.80 11.07 -2.42
CA PRO A 3 15.89 11.99 -1.75
C PRO A 3 14.94 11.23 -0.80
N ARG A 4 14.35 11.92 0.15
CA ARG A 4 13.28 11.34 0.97
C ARG A 4 12.08 11.01 0.08
N LEU A 5 11.24 10.01 0.48
CA LEU A 5 10.07 9.64 -0.29
C LEU A 5 9.16 10.84 -0.60
N GLN A 6 8.90 11.67 0.40
CA GLN A 6 8.10 12.89 0.26
C GLN A 6 8.65 13.84 -0.79
N ASP A 7 9.97 14.01 -0.88
CA ASP A 7 10.60 14.89 -1.87
C ASP A 7 10.54 14.28 -3.28
N ALA A 8 10.72 12.97 -3.38
CA ALA A 8 10.72 12.25 -4.65
C ALA A 8 9.35 12.27 -5.36
N ILE A 9 8.25 12.11 -4.62
CA ILE A 9 6.89 12.12 -5.21
C ILE A 9 6.46 13.49 -5.76
N HIS A 10 7.14 14.56 -5.36
CA HIS A 10 6.93 15.89 -5.95
C HIS A 10 7.65 16.08 -7.28
N THR A 11 8.64 15.25 -7.59
CA THR A 11 9.39 15.33 -8.86
C THR A 11 8.71 14.52 -9.97
N ARG A 12 8.16 13.38 -9.65
CA ARG A 12 7.38 12.51 -10.54
C ARG A 12 6.54 11.52 -9.74
N PRO A 13 5.44 11.01 -10.30
CA PRO A 13 4.76 9.84 -9.72
C PRO A 13 5.70 8.63 -9.63
N LEU A 14 5.60 7.89 -8.53
CA LEU A 14 6.35 6.67 -8.27
C LEU A 14 5.49 5.44 -8.50
N LEU A 15 6.14 4.32 -8.83
CA LEU A 15 5.50 3.02 -8.96
C LEU A 15 5.69 2.23 -7.67
N GLY A 16 4.58 1.83 -7.04
CA GLY A 16 4.53 0.85 -5.96
C GLY A 16 4.72 -0.58 -6.45
N ASP A 17 4.62 -1.50 -5.52
CA ASP A 17 4.58 -2.94 -5.81
C ASP A 17 3.13 -3.45 -5.92
N GLY A 18 2.96 -4.76 -5.90
CA GLY A 18 1.68 -5.46 -5.98
C GLY A 18 1.43 -6.38 -4.79
N ALA A 19 0.46 -7.27 -4.95
CA ALA A 19 -0.03 -8.16 -3.90
C ALA A 19 1.07 -9.02 -3.28
N MET A 20 1.24 -8.93 -1.94
CA MET A 20 2.14 -9.83 -1.21
C MET A 20 1.44 -11.15 -0.84
N GLY A 21 0.27 -11.10 -0.22
CA GLY A 21 -0.44 -12.29 0.25
C GLY A 21 -0.71 -13.31 -0.86
N THR A 22 -1.16 -12.88 -2.03
CA THR A 22 -1.39 -13.76 -3.19
C THR A 22 -0.07 -14.43 -3.63
N GLN A 23 1.03 -13.69 -3.65
CA GLN A 23 2.35 -14.24 -4.02
C GLN A 23 2.90 -15.22 -2.99
N LEU A 24 2.67 -14.99 -1.70
CA LEU A 24 3.02 -15.94 -0.65
C LEU A 24 2.25 -17.27 -0.80
N MET A 25 0.94 -17.21 -1.09
CA MET A 25 0.15 -18.42 -1.36
C MET A 25 0.65 -19.18 -2.58
N LEU A 26 0.99 -18.48 -3.66
CA LEU A 26 1.61 -19.08 -4.86
C LEU A 26 2.98 -19.67 -4.56
N ALA A 27 3.72 -19.11 -3.60
CA ALA A 27 5.00 -19.66 -3.13
C ALA A 27 4.85 -20.81 -2.13
N GLY A 28 3.60 -21.21 -1.80
CA GLY A 28 3.31 -22.37 -0.95
C GLY A 28 2.94 -22.04 0.50
N LEU A 29 2.58 -20.78 0.80
CA LEU A 29 1.96 -20.45 2.08
C LEU A 29 0.54 -21.05 2.11
N GLU A 30 0.30 -21.96 3.04
CA GLU A 30 -1.02 -22.53 3.24
C GLU A 30 -1.98 -21.52 3.86
N GLN A 31 -3.24 -21.60 3.47
CA GLN A 31 -4.28 -20.71 4.00
C GLN A 31 -4.38 -20.85 5.53
N GLY A 32 -4.46 -19.71 6.20
CA GLY A 32 -4.53 -19.63 7.66
C GLY A 32 -3.17 -19.64 8.37
N ASN A 33 -2.06 -19.82 7.66
CA ASN A 33 -0.72 -19.69 8.24
C ASN A 33 -0.23 -18.21 8.25
N CYS A 34 0.73 -17.94 9.13
CA CYS A 34 1.33 -16.62 9.29
C CYS A 34 2.35 -16.33 8.19
N GLY A 35 1.98 -15.45 7.25
CA GLY A 35 2.87 -15.05 6.17
C GLY A 35 4.06 -14.21 6.66
N GLU A 36 3.85 -13.39 7.69
CA GLU A 36 4.86 -12.53 8.29
C GLU A 36 5.99 -13.36 8.96
N ALA A 37 5.65 -14.53 9.52
CA ALA A 37 6.65 -15.42 10.10
C ALA A 37 7.65 -15.95 9.06
N TRP A 38 7.32 -15.89 7.76
CA TRP A 38 8.25 -16.23 6.68
C TRP A 38 9.43 -15.28 6.57
N ASN A 39 9.33 -14.06 7.09
CA ASN A 39 10.47 -13.16 7.19
C ASN A 39 11.65 -13.81 7.97
N LEU A 40 11.33 -14.74 8.88
CA LEU A 40 12.33 -15.44 9.68
C LEU A 40 12.52 -16.90 9.27
N THR A 41 11.45 -17.57 8.82
CA THR A 41 11.47 -19.02 8.56
C THR A 41 11.69 -19.36 7.09
N GLN A 42 11.35 -18.44 6.17
CA GLN A 42 11.47 -18.60 4.71
C GLN A 42 11.91 -17.28 4.03
N PRO A 43 12.94 -16.57 4.56
CA PRO A 43 13.30 -15.23 4.09
C PRO A 43 13.61 -15.18 2.58
N GLU A 44 14.21 -16.24 2.04
CA GLU A 44 14.54 -16.33 0.62
C GLU A 44 13.30 -16.35 -0.29
N ARG A 45 12.18 -16.92 0.19
CA ARG A 45 10.91 -16.89 -0.57
C ARG A 45 10.31 -15.51 -0.58
N VAL A 46 10.30 -14.82 0.57
CA VAL A 46 9.85 -13.43 0.67
C VAL A 46 10.72 -12.52 -0.21
N LEU A 47 12.05 -12.67 -0.12
CA LEU A 47 13.01 -11.92 -0.94
C LEU A 47 12.78 -12.16 -2.44
N ALA A 48 12.55 -13.40 -2.85
CA ALA A 48 12.31 -13.73 -4.26
C ALA A 48 11.04 -13.03 -4.80
N ILE A 49 9.97 -12.97 -4.00
CA ILE A 49 8.74 -12.24 -4.36
C ILE A 49 9.02 -10.76 -4.53
N GLN A 50 9.60 -10.11 -3.52
CA GLN A 50 9.85 -8.67 -3.54
C GLN A 50 10.88 -8.27 -4.62
N ARG A 51 11.88 -9.12 -4.88
CA ARG A 51 12.84 -8.91 -5.97
C ARG A 51 12.17 -8.89 -7.34
N ARG A 52 11.20 -9.78 -7.59
CA ARG A 52 10.43 -9.78 -8.85
C ARG A 52 9.65 -8.47 -9.03
N TYR A 53 9.10 -7.88 -7.97
CA TYR A 53 8.48 -6.55 -8.02
C TYR A 53 9.51 -5.44 -8.29
N ALA A 54 10.64 -5.47 -7.60
CA ALA A 54 11.72 -4.53 -7.86
C ALA A 54 12.23 -4.61 -9.31
N GLU A 55 12.41 -5.83 -9.86
CA GLU A 55 12.81 -6.08 -11.25
C GLU A 55 11.71 -5.70 -12.27
N ALA A 56 10.44 -5.74 -11.86
CA ALA A 56 9.33 -5.25 -12.68
C ALA A 56 9.29 -3.71 -12.77
N GLY A 57 10.09 -3.00 -11.97
CA GLY A 57 10.24 -1.55 -12.04
C GLY A 57 9.64 -0.79 -10.87
N SER A 58 9.25 -1.45 -9.77
CA SER A 58 8.79 -0.76 -8.56
C SER A 58 9.85 0.20 -8.03
N ASP A 59 9.43 1.43 -7.76
CA ASP A 59 10.20 2.45 -7.03
C ASP A 59 10.05 2.27 -5.51
N CYS A 60 8.89 1.71 -5.08
CA CYS A 60 8.54 1.45 -3.68
C CYS A 60 8.20 -0.03 -3.48
N ILE A 61 8.65 -0.61 -2.36
CA ILE A 61 8.28 -1.97 -1.94
C ILE A 61 7.72 -1.89 -0.52
N ILE A 62 6.54 -2.49 -0.34
CA ILE A 62 5.88 -2.64 0.95
C ILE A 62 6.42 -3.90 1.62
N THR A 63 6.67 -3.83 2.93
CA THR A 63 7.22 -4.96 3.69
C THR A 63 6.19 -6.07 3.88
N ASN A 64 6.65 -7.30 4.06
CA ASN A 64 5.78 -8.44 4.45
C ASN A 64 5.49 -8.39 5.95
N THR A 65 4.77 -7.35 6.41
CA THR A 65 4.51 -7.09 7.84
C THR A 65 3.06 -6.65 8.12
N PHE A 66 2.14 -6.87 7.19
CA PHE A 66 0.73 -6.49 7.31
C PHE A 66 0.10 -6.95 8.63
N GLY A 67 0.21 -8.23 8.97
CA GLY A 67 -0.23 -8.80 10.24
C GLY A 67 0.88 -8.82 11.32
N GLY A 68 1.85 -7.91 11.26
CA GLY A 68 3.04 -7.90 12.11
C GLY A 68 2.86 -7.34 13.51
N SER A 69 1.66 -6.89 13.90
CA SER A 69 1.39 -6.47 15.29
C SER A 69 1.40 -7.66 16.25
N CYS A 70 1.80 -7.45 17.50
CA CYS A 70 1.78 -8.52 18.50
C CYS A 70 0.39 -9.14 18.69
N ILE A 71 -0.69 -8.35 18.51
CA ILE A 71 -2.08 -8.84 18.57
C ILE A 71 -2.36 -9.83 17.43
N MET A 72 -2.03 -9.48 16.18
CA MET A 72 -2.23 -10.37 15.05
C MET A 72 -1.33 -11.61 15.13
N LEU A 73 -0.07 -11.43 15.45
CA LEU A 73 0.90 -12.51 15.60
C LEU A 73 0.55 -13.49 16.73
N ASN A 74 -0.18 -13.03 17.75
CA ASN A 74 -0.64 -13.88 18.85
C ASN A 74 -1.57 -15.01 18.37
N ARG A 75 -2.31 -14.79 17.27
CA ARG A 75 -3.16 -15.84 16.67
C ARG A 75 -2.36 -17.06 16.15
N HIS A 76 -1.06 -16.86 15.94
CA HIS A 76 -0.11 -17.84 15.44
C HIS A 76 0.98 -18.17 16.49
N SER A 77 0.79 -17.77 17.76
CA SER A 77 1.78 -17.96 18.84
C SER A 77 3.14 -17.28 18.53
N GLN A 78 3.14 -16.19 17.76
CA GLN A 78 4.34 -15.44 17.36
C GLN A 78 4.43 -14.06 18.01
N ALA A 79 3.55 -13.68 18.94
CA ALA A 79 3.49 -12.34 19.54
C ALA A 79 4.86 -11.87 20.10
N GLY A 80 5.57 -12.76 20.78
CA GLY A 80 6.90 -12.47 21.38
C GLY A 80 8.01 -12.21 20.34
N ARG A 81 7.74 -12.43 19.04
CA ARG A 81 8.68 -12.19 17.94
C ARG A 81 8.30 -11.00 17.05
N ALA A 82 7.33 -10.20 17.46
CA ALA A 82 6.82 -9.09 16.66
C ALA A 82 7.96 -8.16 16.18
N VAL A 83 8.82 -7.72 17.07
CA VAL A 83 9.96 -6.84 16.74
C VAL A 83 10.91 -7.51 15.73
N GLU A 84 11.25 -8.78 15.93
CA GLU A 84 12.17 -9.53 15.07
C GLU A 84 11.57 -9.71 13.65
N ILE A 85 10.30 -10.09 13.56
CA ILE A 85 9.58 -10.28 12.29
C ILE A 85 9.50 -8.98 11.49
N ASN A 86 9.17 -7.86 12.13
CA ASN A 86 9.04 -6.58 11.47
C ASN A 86 10.40 -6.03 10.97
N ARG A 87 11.45 -6.15 11.76
CA ARG A 87 12.81 -5.78 11.34
C ARG A 87 13.28 -6.59 10.14
N ALA A 88 13.12 -7.91 10.19
CA ALA A 88 13.47 -8.79 9.07
C ALA A 88 12.69 -8.43 7.79
N GLY A 89 11.41 -8.05 7.91
CA GLY A 89 10.62 -7.59 6.77
C GLY A 89 11.21 -6.37 6.07
N VAL A 90 11.69 -5.38 6.83
CA VAL A 90 12.36 -4.18 6.27
C VAL A 90 13.69 -4.56 5.59
N GLU A 91 14.50 -5.41 6.24
CA GLU A 91 15.79 -5.85 5.72
C GLU A 91 15.63 -6.61 4.38
N ILE A 92 14.65 -7.51 4.29
CA ILE A 92 14.35 -8.27 3.08
C ILE A 92 13.91 -7.32 1.96
N ALA A 93 12.98 -6.41 2.25
CA ALA A 93 12.50 -5.43 1.27
C ALA A 93 13.65 -4.53 0.75
N ARG A 94 14.59 -4.16 1.62
CA ARG A 94 15.78 -3.41 1.22
C ARG A 94 16.69 -4.21 0.30
N GLN A 95 16.90 -5.50 0.61
CA GLN A 95 17.70 -6.41 -0.21
C GLN A 95 17.08 -6.65 -1.60
N ALA A 96 15.75 -6.57 -1.71
CA ALA A 96 15.05 -6.80 -2.98
C ALA A 96 15.48 -5.82 -4.09
N PHE A 97 15.89 -4.61 -3.73
CA PHE A 97 16.39 -3.63 -4.69
C PHE A 97 17.81 -3.95 -5.26
N GLY A 98 18.55 -4.86 -4.64
CA GLY A 98 19.88 -5.26 -5.16
C GLY A 98 20.88 -4.11 -5.31
N GLY A 99 20.83 -3.11 -4.42
CA GLY A 99 21.68 -1.91 -4.46
C GLY A 99 21.13 -0.76 -5.33
N ARG A 100 20.04 -0.96 -6.08
CA ARG A 100 19.36 0.13 -6.80
C ARG A 100 18.65 1.06 -5.81
N PRO A 101 18.50 2.36 -6.12
CA PRO A 101 17.67 3.26 -5.33
C PRO A 101 16.21 2.76 -5.31
N GLY A 102 15.62 2.74 -4.12
CA GLY A 102 14.23 2.36 -3.93
C GLY A 102 13.77 2.69 -2.51
N TYR A 103 12.46 2.75 -2.29
CA TYR A 103 11.85 3.09 -1.02
C TYR A 103 11.22 1.86 -0.38
N VAL A 104 11.52 1.64 0.89
CA VAL A 104 10.89 0.58 1.69
C VAL A 104 9.81 1.21 2.54
N ILE A 105 8.58 0.75 2.35
CA ILE A 105 7.40 1.20 3.09
C ILE A 105 7.05 0.10 4.11
N GLY A 106 7.22 0.41 5.39
CA GLY A 106 6.84 -0.49 6.49
C GLY A 106 5.32 -0.59 6.60
N ASP A 107 4.81 -1.80 6.57
CA ASP A 107 3.37 -2.07 6.50
C ASP A 107 2.79 -2.40 7.87
N ILE A 108 1.71 -1.72 8.23
CA ILE A 108 0.88 -1.98 9.42
C ILE A 108 -0.57 -2.11 8.96
N GLY A 109 -1.05 -3.35 8.90
CA GLY A 109 -2.45 -3.66 8.62
C GLY A 109 -3.36 -3.51 9.83
N PRO A 110 -4.66 -3.84 9.72
CA PRO A 110 -5.59 -3.84 10.83
C PRO A 110 -5.11 -4.75 11.97
N PHE A 111 -5.38 -4.36 13.23
CA PHE A 111 -5.00 -5.18 14.38
C PHE A 111 -5.79 -6.50 14.48
N GLY A 112 -6.83 -6.64 13.65
CA GLY A 112 -7.54 -7.89 13.44
C GLY A 112 -8.60 -8.20 14.48
N GLY A 113 -9.10 -7.22 15.19
CA GLY A 113 -10.19 -7.36 16.16
C GLY A 113 -11.18 -6.21 16.09
N LEU A 114 -12.01 -6.11 17.10
CA LEU A 114 -12.85 -4.94 17.36
C LEU A 114 -12.45 -4.32 18.70
N MET A 115 -12.50 -2.99 18.74
CA MET A 115 -12.29 -2.25 19.98
C MET A 115 -13.59 -2.17 20.79
N GLU A 116 -13.45 -1.94 22.10
CA GLU A 116 -14.59 -1.63 22.96
C GLU A 116 -15.42 -0.46 22.40
N PRO A 117 -16.74 -0.48 22.54
CA PRO A 117 -17.56 -1.46 23.26
C PRO A 117 -17.98 -2.67 22.39
N TYR A 118 -17.49 -2.81 21.17
CA TYR A 118 -17.93 -3.83 20.21
C TYR A 118 -17.05 -5.08 20.22
N GLY A 119 -15.91 -5.04 20.88
CA GLY A 119 -14.95 -6.14 20.99
C GLY A 119 -14.17 -6.09 22.30
N ASP A 120 -13.09 -6.88 22.36
CA ASP A 120 -12.36 -7.17 23.59
C ASP A 120 -11.10 -6.31 23.79
N PHE A 121 -10.78 -5.42 22.85
CA PHE A 121 -9.57 -4.62 22.87
C PHE A 121 -9.85 -3.16 23.23
N THR A 122 -9.10 -2.62 24.16
CA THR A 122 -9.10 -1.18 24.43
C THR A 122 -8.27 -0.43 23.38
N ALA A 123 -8.59 0.83 23.12
CA ALA A 123 -7.77 1.69 22.25
C ALA A 123 -6.30 1.79 22.72
N ALA A 124 -6.07 1.69 24.02
CA ALA A 124 -4.71 1.69 24.59
C ALA A 124 -3.90 0.45 24.20
N GLN A 125 -4.53 -0.74 24.19
CA GLN A 125 -3.87 -1.98 23.77
C GLN A 125 -3.54 -1.95 22.26
N VAL A 126 -4.45 -1.45 21.43
CA VAL A 126 -4.20 -1.30 19.99
C VAL A 126 -3.09 -0.30 19.72
N ARG A 127 -3.08 0.85 20.42
CA ARG A 127 -2.00 1.85 20.34
C ARG A 127 -0.64 1.25 20.70
N GLU A 128 -0.55 0.49 21.77
CA GLU A 128 0.72 -0.12 22.19
C GLU A 128 1.22 -1.14 21.17
N ALA A 129 0.32 -1.98 20.61
CA ALA A 129 0.69 -2.94 19.59
C ALA A 129 1.20 -2.25 18.30
N PHE A 130 0.53 -1.18 17.87
CA PHE A 130 0.96 -0.40 16.70
C PHE A 130 2.25 0.38 16.97
N ARG A 131 2.45 0.91 18.19
CA ARG A 131 3.67 1.59 18.58
C ARG A 131 4.88 0.65 18.58
N GLU A 132 4.73 -0.58 19.09
CA GLU A 132 5.77 -1.61 19.03
C GLU A 132 6.13 -1.95 17.56
N GLN A 133 5.13 -2.18 16.72
CA GLN A 133 5.33 -2.51 15.32
C GLN A 133 5.98 -1.34 14.55
N ALA A 134 5.45 -0.12 14.68
CA ALA A 134 5.99 1.07 14.03
C ALA A 134 7.43 1.35 14.46
N GLY A 135 7.74 1.21 15.77
CA GLY A 135 9.10 1.36 16.29
C GLY A 135 10.06 0.37 15.65
N ALA A 136 9.68 -0.90 15.56
CA ALA A 136 10.52 -1.93 14.93
C ALA A 136 10.80 -1.65 13.44
N LEU A 137 9.80 -1.18 12.70
CA LEU A 137 9.92 -0.83 11.28
C LEU A 137 10.79 0.40 11.06
N VAL A 138 10.62 1.45 11.88
CA VAL A 138 11.42 2.68 11.82
C VAL A 138 12.86 2.42 12.20
N ASP A 139 13.12 1.69 13.29
CA ASP A 139 14.46 1.32 13.73
C ASP A 139 15.23 0.49 12.71
N ALA A 140 14.52 -0.33 11.92
CA ALA A 140 15.10 -1.10 10.82
C ALA A 140 15.34 -0.26 9.56
N GLY A 141 14.93 1.02 9.56
CA GLY A 141 15.21 1.97 8.49
C GLY A 141 14.17 1.98 7.37
N ALA A 142 12.89 1.75 7.65
CA ALA A 142 11.82 2.01 6.70
C ALA A 142 11.80 3.49 6.25
N ASP A 143 11.58 3.75 4.98
CA ASP A 143 11.52 5.11 4.41
C ASP A 143 10.16 5.78 4.66
N ALA A 144 9.13 4.98 4.90
CA ALA A 144 7.78 5.40 5.29
C ALA A 144 7.09 4.28 6.07
N ILE A 145 6.02 4.62 6.79
CA ILE A 145 5.09 3.67 7.39
C ILE A 145 3.71 3.87 6.74
N ILE A 146 3.11 2.79 6.27
CA ILE A 146 1.72 2.77 5.81
C ILE A 146 0.83 2.09 6.85
N ILE A 147 -0.29 2.75 7.19
CA ILE A 147 -1.37 2.16 7.98
C ILE A 147 -2.40 1.69 6.96
N GLU A 148 -2.30 0.42 6.58
CA GLU A 148 -2.90 -0.14 5.36
C GLU A 148 -4.27 -0.79 5.61
N THR A 149 -5.13 -0.76 4.60
CA THR A 149 -6.43 -1.48 4.56
C THR A 149 -7.35 -1.14 5.74
N GLN A 150 -7.34 0.10 6.18
CA GLN A 150 -8.18 0.51 7.30
C GLN A 150 -9.63 0.72 6.89
N THR A 151 -10.55 0.34 7.75
CA THR A 151 -11.99 0.51 7.54
C THR A 151 -12.64 1.47 8.54
N SER A 152 -11.94 1.72 9.66
CA SER A 152 -12.34 2.60 10.77
C SER A 152 -11.41 3.80 10.87
N LEU A 153 -11.97 5.00 11.04
CA LEU A 153 -11.17 6.20 11.32
C LEU A 153 -10.49 6.15 12.69
N GLU A 154 -11.11 5.49 13.67
CA GLU A 154 -10.54 5.37 15.00
C GLU A 154 -9.25 4.55 14.96
N GLU A 155 -9.29 3.37 14.36
CA GLU A 155 -8.11 2.51 14.21
C GLU A 155 -7.02 3.16 13.35
N LEU A 156 -7.41 3.74 12.21
CA LEU A 156 -6.51 4.51 11.35
C LEU A 156 -5.81 5.63 12.13
N GLY A 157 -6.56 6.37 12.94
CA GLY A 157 -6.01 7.46 13.77
C GLY A 157 -4.99 6.98 14.80
N ILE A 158 -5.27 5.86 15.45
CA ILE A 158 -4.33 5.23 16.40
C ILE A 158 -3.05 4.82 15.67
N GLY A 159 -3.16 4.24 14.48
CA GLY A 159 -2.01 3.83 13.67
C GLY A 159 -1.17 5.01 13.19
N ILE A 160 -1.80 6.08 12.71
CA ILE A 160 -1.10 7.32 12.30
C ILE A 160 -0.34 7.92 13.49
N ASP A 161 -0.98 8.02 14.66
CA ASP A 161 -0.32 8.55 15.86
C ASP A 161 0.87 7.68 16.26
N ALA A 162 0.70 6.35 16.29
CA ALA A 162 1.75 5.42 16.64
C ALA A 162 2.97 5.52 15.70
N ALA A 163 2.74 5.62 14.39
CA ALA A 163 3.80 5.80 13.41
C ALA A 163 4.55 7.13 13.59
N ARG A 164 3.81 8.22 13.87
CA ARG A 164 4.39 9.54 14.15
C ARG A 164 5.20 9.55 15.44
N GLU A 165 4.66 8.97 16.51
CA GLU A 165 5.34 8.83 17.81
C GLU A 165 6.62 7.99 17.71
N ALA A 166 6.63 6.98 16.84
CA ALA A 166 7.83 6.18 16.53
C ALA A 166 8.88 6.94 15.70
N GLY A 167 8.57 8.16 15.21
CA GLY A 167 9.48 8.96 14.39
C GLY A 167 9.56 8.53 12.93
N ALA A 168 8.48 7.96 12.37
CA ALA A 168 8.42 7.58 10.97
C ALA A 168 8.78 8.76 10.05
N PRO A 169 9.70 8.59 9.08
CA PRO A 169 10.10 9.68 8.17
C PRO A 169 8.94 10.18 7.30
N CYS A 170 7.98 9.32 7.01
CA CYS A 170 6.77 9.60 6.25
C CYS A 170 5.66 8.67 6.74
N VAL A 171 4.46 9.20 6.94
CA VAL A 171 3.28 8.42 7.37
C VAL A 171 2.22 8.45 6.27
N ILE A 172 1.77 7.27 5.86
CA ILE A 172 0.75 7.05 4.84
C ILE A 172 -0.48 6.44 5.53
N GLY A 173 -1.62 7.12 5.47
CA GLY A 173 -2.89 6.53 5.92
C GLY A 173 -3.63 5.95 4.72
N SER A 174 -4.07 4.68 4.79
CA SER A 174 -4.74 4.00 3.68
C SER A 174 -6.05 3.34 4.10
N MET A 175 -7.13 3.69 3.39
CA MET A 175 -8.46 3.16 3.59
C MET A 175 -8.82 2.10 2.55
N ALA A 176 -9.57 1.10 2.97
CA ALA A 176 -10.23 0.15 2.08
C ALA A 176 -11.71 0.51 1.92
N TYR A 177 -12.20 0.45 0.68
CA TYR A 177 -13.59 0.74 0.34
C TYR A 177 -14.23 -0.41 -0.40
N ASP A 178 -15.53 -0.63 -0.15
CA ASP A 178 -16.36 -1.55 -0.92
C ASP A 178 -17.31 -0.76 -1.79
N VAL A 179 -17.46 -1.13 -3.05
CA VAL A 179 -18.48 -0.58 -3.94
C VAL A 179 -19.84 -1.03 -3.46
N THR A 180 -20.81 -0.11 -3.36
CA THR A 180 -22.19 -0.43 -2.94
C THR A 180 -22.86 -1.38 -3.92
N LEU A 181 -23.84 -2.16 -3.47
CA LEU A 181 -24.52 -3.16 -4.30
C LEU A 181 -25.16 -2.59 -5.57
N ASP A 182 -25.59 -1.34 -5.52
CA ASP A 182 -26.15 -0.61 -6.68
C ASP A 182 -25.07 0.02 -7.57
N GLY A 183 -23.80 -0.12 -7.21
CA GLY A 183 -22.67 0.45 -7.95
C GLY A 183 -22.58 1.99 -7.92
N SER A 184 -23.45 2.65 -7.17
CA SER A 184 -23.57 4.12 -7.22
C SER A 184 -22.48 4.86 -6.45
N THR A 185 -21.88 4.23 -5.45
CA THR A 185 -20.84 4.82 -4.61
C THR A 185 -19.97 3.73 -3.95
N PHE A 186 -19.02 4.13 -3.14
CA PHE A 186 -18.23 3.22 -2.32
C PHE A 186 -17.97 3.82 -0.94
N ARG A 187 -17.88 2.95 0.07
CA ARG A 187 -17.63 3.29 1.47
C ARG A 187 -16.78 2.20 2.12
N SER A 188 -16.07 2.55 3.18
CA SER A 188 -15.46 1.52 4.02
C SER A 188 -16.52 0.65 4.69
N MET A 189 -16.13 -0.53 5.19
CA MET A 189 -17.02 -1.41 5.97
C MET A 189 -17.69 -0.68 7.13
N MET A 190 -17.03 0.32 7.74
CA MET A 190 -17.57 1.16 8.81
C MET A 190 -18.31 2.40 8.30
N GLY A 191 -18.67 2.47 7.01
CA GLY A 191 -19.49 3.52 6.42
C GLY A 191 -18.77 4.84 6.13
N VAL A 192 -17.45 4.88 6.19
CA VAL A 192 -16.64 6.08 5.92
C VAL A 192 -16.55 6.31 4.41
N ASP A 193 -16.86 7.54 3.98
CA ASP A 193 -16.67 7.97 2.59
C ASP A 193 -15.25 8.52 2.37
N PRO A 194 -14.78 8.56 1.10
CA PRO A 194 -13.45 9.03 0.77
C PRO A 194 -13.15 10.45 1.24
N GLU A 195 -14.09 11.38 1.09
CA GLU A 195 -13.87 12.78 1.47
C GLU A 195 -13.63 12.94 2.97
N ARG A 196 -14.42 12.24 3.78
CA ARG A 196 -14.25 12.22 5.24
C ARG A 196 -12.91 11.59 5.64
N ALA A 197 -12.54 10.49 4.98
CA ALA A 197 -11.29 9.81 5.25
C ALA A 197 -10.07 10.69 4.91
N ALA A 198 -10.07 11.34 3.74
CA ALA A 198 -8.96 12.20 3.31
C ALA A 198 -8.75 13.38 4.27
N LYS A 199 -9.81 14.08 4.65
CA LYS A 199 -9.74 15.17 5.64
C LYS A 199 -9.22 14.67 6.98
N PHE A 200 -9.73 13.53 7.47
CA PHE A 200 -9.30 12.95 8.73
C PHE A 200 -7.80 12.61 8.71
N MET A 201 -7.29 12.00 7.65
CA MET A 201 -5.87 11.66 7.52
C MET A 201 -4.99 12.92 7.50
N GLU A 202 -5.41 13.96 6.77
CA GLU A 202 -4.70 15.26 6.72
C GLU A 202 -4.70 15.93 8.11
N GLU A 203 -5.84 16.02 8.77
CA GLU A 203 -5.98 16.60 10.11
C GLU A 203 -5.18 15.81 11.16
N ARG A 204 -5.05 14.48 10.99
CA ARG A 204 -4.29 13.62 11.88
C ARG A 204 -2.78 13.68 11.65
N GLY A 205 -2.34 14.35 10.56
CA GLY A 205 -0.94 14.59 10.24
C GLY A 205 -0.28 13.46 9.47
N ALA A 206 -1.05 12.72 8.65
CA ALA A 206 -0.48 11.91 7.60
C ALA A 206 0.27 12.78 6.59
N ASN A 207 1.28 12.23 5.93
CA ASN A 207 2.02 12.90 4.87
C ASN A 207 1.48 12.55 3.48
N ILE A 208 0.86 11.39 3.35
CA ILE A 208 0.25 10.87 2.12
C ILE A 208 -1.09 10.24 2.52
N VAL A 209 -2.14 10.55 1.77
CA VAL A 209 -3.43 9.86 1.90
C VAL A 209 -3.51 8.74 0.88
N ALA A 210 -4.04 7.59 1.26
CA ALA A 210 -4.02 6.42 0.40
C ALA A 210 -5.34 5.64 0.41
N LEU A 211 -5.51 4.83 -0.62
CA LEU A 211 -6.55 3.81 -0.69
C LEU A 211 -5.99 2.53 -1.31
N ASN A 212 -6.48 1.40 -0.83
CA ASN A 212 -6.12 0.09 -1.35
C ASN A 212 -7.23 -0.92 -1.10
N CYS A 213 -7.22 -2.01 -1.85
CA CYS A 213 -8.11 -3.15 -1.61
C CYS A 213 -9.62 -2.80 -1.62
N GLY A 214 -10.45 -3.69 -1.05
CA GLY A 214 -11.91 -3.56 -0.99
C GLY A 214 -12.62 -4.20 -2.18
N THR A 215 -13.90 -4.52 -1.97
CA THR A 215 -14.71 -5.22 -2.97
C THR A 215 -15.09 -4.28 -4.11
N GLY A 216 -14.77 -4.65 -5.34
CA GLY A 216 -15.10 -3.84 -6.51
C GLY A 216 -14.15 -2.66 -6.76
N MET A 217 -13.12 -2.50 -5.95
CA MET A 217 -12.13 -1.43 -6.11
C MET A 217 -11.09 -1.77 -7.18
N ASP A 218 -11.56 -1.80 -8.43
CA ASP A 218 -10.73 -1.88 -9.62
C ASP A 218 -10.06 -0.53 -9.95
N MET A 219 -9.39 -0.46 -11.08
CA MET A 219 -8.65 0.75 -11.50
C MET A 219 -9.56 1.97 -11.65
N GLU A 220 -10.78 1.81 -12.18
CA GLU A 220 -11.70 2.93 -12.40
C GLU A 220 -12.32 3.44 -11.08
N HIS A 221 -12.75 2.55 -10.19
CA HIS A 221 -13.29 2.96 -8.89
C HIS A 221 -12.19 3.59 -8.02
N ALA A 222 -10.96 3.06 -8.07
CA ALA A 222 -9.81 3.67 -7.40
C ALA A 222 -9.53 5.09 -7.93
N ARG A 223 -9.60 5.30 -9.26
CA ARG A 223 -9.45 6.62 -9.88
C ARG A 223 -10.52 7.61 -9.37
N GLN A 224 -11.77 7.16 -9.27
CA GLN A 224 -12.86 7.99 -8.72
C GLN A 224 -12.59 8.35 -7.25
N ALA A 225 -12.08 7.40 -6.45
CA ALA A 225 -11.72 7.67 -5.06
C ALA A 225 -10.57 8.69 -4.96
N VAL A 226 -9.54 8.58 -5.82
CA VAL A 226 -8.45 9.57 -5.92
C VAL A 226 -9.02 10.95 -6.23
N ALA A 227 -9.93 11.07 -7.21
CA ALA A 227 -10.57 12.34 -7.56
C ALA A 227 -11.34 12.94 -6.36
N ARG A 228 -12.04 12.11 -5.58
CA ARG A 228 -12.76 12.53 -4.36
C ARG A 228 -11.80 12.98 -3.25
N TYR A 229 -10.65 12.31 -3.07
CA TYR A 229 -9.59 12.75 -2.16
C TYR A 229 -9.05 14.12 -2.58
N ARG A 230 -8.70 14.26 -3.87
CA ARG A 230 -8.15 15.52 -4.42
C ARG A 230 -9.11 16.70 -4.34
N ALA A 231 -10.42 16.46 -4.30
CA ALA A 231 -11.43 17.52 -4.15
C ALA A 231 -11.42 18.18 -2.76
N VAL A 232 -10.88 17.52 -1.73
CA VAL A 232 -10.99 17.96 -0.32
C VAL A 232 -9.67 17.96 0.44
N CYS A 233 -8.58 17.44 -0.14
CA CYS A 233 -7.28 17.26 0.51
C CYS A 233 -6.15 17.66 -0.45
N THR A 234 -5.12 18.32 0.08
CA THR A 234 -3.97 18.80 -0.72
C THR A 234 -2.78 17.83 -0.67
N LEU A 235 -2.80 16.85 0.22
CA LEU A 235 -1.73 15.89 0.37
C LEU A 235 -1.55 15.01 -0.88
N PRO A 236 -0.33 14.50 -1.14
CA PRO A 236 -0.11 13.49 -2.15
C PRO A 236 -1.01 12.26 -1.95
N VAL A 237 -1.37 11.59 -3.04
CA VAL A 237 -2.27 10.42 -3.01
C VAL A 237 -1.54 9.18 -3.47
N MET A 238 -1.66 8.09 -2.71
CA MET A 238 -1.27 6.73 -3.11
C MET A 238 -2.51 5.89 -3.40
N ALA A 239 -2.47 5.11 -4.47
CA ALA A 239 -3.58 4.22 -4.82
C ALA A 239 -3.07 2.83 -5.23
N GLN A 240 -3.75 1.78 -4.72
CA GLN A 240 -3.41 0.38 -4.95
C GLN A 240 -4.70 -0.41 -5.28
N PRO A 241 -5.22 -0.30 -6.52
CA PRO A 241 -6.40 -1.03 -6.97
C PRO A 241 -6.15 -2.54 -7.03
N ASN A 242 -7.24 -3.32 -6.94
CA ASN A 242 -7.20 -4.76 -7.15
C ASN A 242 -7.13 -5.09 -8.65
N ALA A 243 -6.63 -6.28 -9.00
CA ALA A 243 -6.65 -6.81 -10.37
C ALA A 243 -8.05 -7.36 -10.74
N GLY A 244 -9.04 -6.48 -10.71
CA GLY A 244 -10.45 -6.83 -10.90
C GLY A 244 -11.12 -7.39 -9.65
N GLN A 245 -12.15 -8.22 -9.86
CA GLN A 245 -12.97 -8.76 -8.79
C GLN A 245 -12.52 -10.17 -8.39
N PRO A 246 -12.53 -10.49 -7.08
CA PRO A 246 -12.28 -11.85 -6.64
C PRO A 246 -13.40 -12.79 -7.09
N LYS A 247 -13.04 -13.91 -7.73
CA LYS A 247 -13.94 -14.99 -8.12
C LYS A 247 -13.50 -16.28 -7.48
N LEU A 248 -14.46 -17.09 -7.03
CA LEU A 248 -14.17 -18.41 -6.51
C LEU A 248 -14.24 -19.43 -7.65
N VAL A 249 -13.08 -19.98 -8.04
CA VAL A 249 -12.96 -21.04 -9.04
C VAL A 249 -12.23 -22.22 -8.41
N ASP A 250 -12.85 -23.40 -8.41
CA ASP A 250 -12.30 -24.62 -7.80
C ASP A 250 -11.78 -24.42 -6.36
N MET A 251 -12.60 -23.73 -5.55
CA MET A 251 -12.28 -23.37 -4.14
C MET A 251 -11.05 -22.47 -3.97
N LYS A 252 -10.58 -21.84 -5.04
CA LYS A 252 -9.50 -20.85 -5.02
C LYS A 252 -10.02 -19.48 -5.44
N VAL A 253 -9.55 -18.45 -4.74
CA VAL A 253 -9.81 -17.07 -5.14
C VAL A 253 -8.89 -16.74 -6.31
N VAL A 254 -9.49 -16.34 -7.44
CA VAL A 254 -8.79 -15.86 -8.63
C VAL A 254 -9.27 -14.46 -8.95
N TYR A 255 -8.40 -13.66 -9.56
CA TYR A 255 -8.69 -12.33 -10.05
C TYR A 255 -8.60 -12.35 -11.57
N ASP A 256 -9.45 -11.59 -12.26
CA ASP A 256 -9.70 -11.77 -13.69
C ASP A 256 -9.14 -10.66 -14.58
N GLU A 257 -8.64 -9.56 -14.04
CA GLU A 257 -7.98 -8.54 -14.84
C GLU A 257 -6.54 -8.94 -15.18
N THR A 258 -6.23 -8.91 -16.49
CA THR A 258 -4.87 -9.14 -16.97
C THR A 258 -3.98 -7.90 -16.77
N PRO A 259 -2.64 -8.05 -16.80
CA PRO A 259 -1.72 -6.92 -16.75
C PRO A 259 -2.04 -5.82 -17.77
N GLU A 260 -2.37 -6.20 -19.00
CA GLU A 260 -2.68 -5.26 -20.08
C GLU A 260 -4.02 -4.55 -19.87
N GLN A 261 -5.02 -5.25 -19.32
CA GLN A 261 -6.33 -4.65 -19.01
C GLN A 261 -6.17 -3.59 -17.91
N MET A 262 -5.52 -3.95 -16.82
CA MET A 262 -5.32 -3.06 -15.69
C MET A 262 -4.42 -1.86 -16.05
N ALA A 263 -3.38 -2.07 -16.87
CA ALA A 263 -2.48 -1.02 -17.31
C ALA A 263 -3.13 0.06 -18.20
N ARG A 264 -4.29 -0.21 -18.82
CA ARG A 264 -5.04 0.81 -19.58
C ARG A 264 -5.50 1.98 -18.72
N GLY A 265 -5.69 1.78 -17.41
CA GLY A 265 -6.12 2.81 -16.48
C GLY A 265 -4.97 3.68 -15.94
N VAL A 266 -3.71 3.33 -16.18
CA VAL A 266 -2.55 4.02 -15.58
C VAL A 266 -2.52 5.50 -15.95
N GLU A 267 -2.71 5.86 -17.21
CA GLU A 267 -2.69 7.26 -17.65
C GLU A 267 -3.80 8.09 -16.98
N ALA A 268 -5.00 7.50 -16.85
CA ALA A 268 -6.12 8.16 -16.17
C ALA A 268 -5.87 8.34 -14.66
N MET A 269 -5.17 7.40 -14.01
CA MET A 269 -4.73 7.53 -12.61
C MET A 269 -3.71 8.65 -12.45
N LEU A 270 -2.72 8.74 -13.34
CA LEU A 270 -1.74 9.82 -13.35
C LEU A 270 -2.41 11.18 -13.55
N ALA A 271 -3.36 11.26 -14.50
CA ALA A 271 -4.15 12.48 -14.76
C ALA A 271 -5.04 12.86 -13.57
N ALA A 272 -5.53 11.90 -12.78
CA ALA A 272 -6.26 12.16 -11.53
C ALA A 272 -5.37 12.68 -10.41
N GLY A 273 -4.04 12.69 -10.59
CA GLY A 273 -3.07 13.25 -9.64
C GLY A 273 -2.57 12.26 -8.60
N VAL A 274 -2.51 10.96 -8.92
CA VAL A 274 -1.86 9.99 -8.05
C VAL A 274 -0.36 10.23 -7.99
N SER A 275 0.23 10.17 -6.80
CA SER A 275 1.66 10.37 -6.55
C SER A 275 2.43 9.05 -6.40
N ILE A 276 1.75 8.00 -5.93
CA ILE A 276 2.27 6.63 -5.90
C ILE A 276 1.16 5.70 -6.43
N LEU A 277 1.44 4.99 -7.52
CA LEU A 277 0.53 3.99 -8.07
C LEU A 277 1.11 2.61 -7.86
N GLY A 278 0.46 1.79 -7.05
CA GLY A 278 0.74 0.38 -6.88
C GLY A 278 -0.45 -0.47 -7.30
N ALA A 279 -0.48 -1.69 -6.82
CA ALA A 279 -1.62 -2.59 -6.99
C ALA A 279 -1.80 -3.46 -5.74
N CYS A 280 -3.01 -3.98 -5.53
CA CYS A 280 -3.35 -4.82 -4.39
C CYS A 280 -3.73 -6.23 -4.85
N CYS A 281 -4.73 -6.83 -4.24
CA CYS A 281 -5.11 -8.22 -4.40
C CYS A 281 -5.20 -8.67 -5.87
N GLY A 282 -4.68 -9.87 -6.16
CA GLY A 282 -4.67 -10.48 -7.49
C GLY A 282 -3.58 -10.00 -8.43
N SER A 283 -2.92 -8.88 -8.15
CA SER A 283 -1.84 -8.39 -8.98
C SER A 283 -0.56 -9.21 -8.86
N THR A 284 0.27 -9.15 -9.87
CA THR A 284 1.52 -9.90 -10.01
C THR A 284 2.64 -8.97 -10.47
N PRO A 285 3.91 -9.41 -10.46
CA PRO A 285 5.01 -8.65 -11.05
C PRO A 285 4.79 -8.25 -12.52
N GLU A 286 4.02 -9.04 -13.27
CA GLU A 286 3.68 -8.74 -14.65
C GLU A 286 2.76 -7.51 -14.75
N HIS A 287 1.81 -7.34 -13.82
CA HIS A 287 0.97 -6.14 -13.71
C HIS A 287 1.83 -4.89 -13.47
N ILE A 288 2.75 -4.99 -12.53
CA ILE A 288 3.66 -3.88 -12.20
C ILE A 288 4.57 -3.53 -13.39
N ARG A 289 5.06 -4.53 -14.12
CA ARG A 289 5.84 -4.30 -15.36
C ARG A 289 5.01 -3.58 -16.42
N ALA A 290 3.74 -3.97 -16.59
CA ALA A 290 2.83 -3.29 -17.51
C ALA A 290 2.55 -1.84 -17.09
N PHE A 291 2.39 -1.58 -15.79
CA PHE A 291 2.26 -0.22 -15.26
C PHE A 291 3.53 0.60 -15.53
N ARG A 292 4.72 0.02 -15.29
CA ARG A 292 6.00 0.71 -15.56
C ARG A 292 6.10 1.14 -17.02
N SER A 293 5.78 0.24 -17.96
CA SER A 293 5.77 0.57 -19.38
C SER A 293 4.86 1.76 -19.72
N ARG A 294 3.63 1.76 -19.19
CA ARG A 294 2.68 2.86 -19.42
C ARG A 294 3.12 4.18 -18.78
N MET A 295 3.68 4.13 -17.57
CA MET A 295 4.22 5.32 -16.93
C MET A 295 5.39 5.90 -17.72
N ASP A 296 6.30 5.08 -18.22
CA ASP A 296 7.44 5.53 -19.02
C ASP A 296 6.99 6.16 -20.35
N GLU A 297 6.04 5.54 -21.06
CA GLU A 297 5.43 6.10 -22.27
C GLU A 297 4.78 7.47 -22.01
N HIS A 298 4.07 7.60 -20.87
CA HIS A 298 3.44 8.85 -20.45
C HIS A 298 4.47 9.95 -20.20
N PHE A 299 5.53 9.67 -19.44
CA PHE A 299 6.58 10.65 -19.13
C PHE A 299 7.38 11.05 -20.38
N GLU A 300 7.67 10.12 -21.27
CA GLU A 300 8.32 10.45 -22.54
C GLU A 300 7.44 11.35 -23.42
N SER A 301 6.15 11.09 -23.47
CA SER A 301 5.18 11.91 -24.19
C SER A 301 5.11 13.33 -23.64
N GLN A 302 5.07 13.49 -22.31
CA GLN A 302 5.08 14.79 -21.64
C GLN A 302 6.37 15.56 -21.93
N ARG A 303 7.52 14.91 -21.87
CA ARG A 303 8.81 15.55 -22.16
C ARG A 303 8.86 16.07 -23.58
N ARG A 304 8.46 15.27 -24.58
CA ARG A 304 8.41 15.69 -25.98
C ARG A 304 7.48 16.89 -26.22
N ARG A 305 6.33 16.94 -25.55
CA ARG A 305 5.41 18.08 -25.64
C ARG A 305 6.04 19.36 -25.08
N SER A 306 6.68 19.28 -23.93
CA SER A 306 7.38 20.41 -23.31
C SER A 306 8.55 20.94 -24.17
N GLU A 307 9.30 20.05 -24.82
CA GLU A 307 10.38 20.41 -25.75
C GLU A 307 9.83 21.19 -26.97
N LEU A 308 8.74 20.69 -27.59
CA LEU A 308 8.08 21.34 -28.72
C LEU A 308 7.46 22.71 -28.36
N GLU A 309 6.87 22.84 -27.19
CA GLU A 309 6.33 24.13 -26.70
C GLU A 309 7.45 25.15 -26.47
N HIS A 310 8.61 24.72 -26.00
CA HIS A 310 9.77 25.58 -25.79
C HIS A 310 10.38 26.04 -27.12
N GLU A 311 10.47 25.17 -28.12
CA GLU A 311 10.94 25.52 -29.47
C GLU A 311 10.01 26.53 -30.17
N ASN A 312 8.68 26.35 -30.00
CA ASN A 312 7.70 27.27 -30.57
C ASN A 312 7.65 28.65 -29.90
N GLN A 313 8.12 28.79 -28.65
CA GLN A 313 8.20 30.07 -27.94
C GLN A 313 9.50 30.83 -28.25
N THR A 314 10.47 30.19 -28.85
CA THR A 314 11.79 30.78 -29.21
C THR A 314 11.88 31.20 -30.67
N LEU A 315 10.85 30.97 -31.47
CA LEU A 315 10.66 31.45 -32.84
C LEU A 315 9.71 32.67 -32.87
#